data_8a7967285683577be8cb347c481afef6
#
_entry.id   8a7967285683577be8cb347c481afef6
#
_cell.length_a   1.000
_cell.length_b   1.000
_cell.length_c   1.000
_cell.angle_alpha   90.00
_cell.angle_beta   90.00
_cell.angle_gamma   90.00
#
_symmetry.space_group_name_H-M   'P 1'
#
loop_
_entity.id
_entity.type
_entity.pdbx_description
1 polymer ?
#
loop_
_entity_poly.entity_id
_entity_poly.type
_entity_poly.pdbx_seq_one_letter_code
_entity_poly.pdbx_strand_id
1 'polypeptide(L)'
;MTAVTMTTGTTDLAGVLMELGVDVRRSNGREISGCCPVHEKRTGRADGSPSWSMNAETGLWICHSCGAKGTLASLVSELTGNPDSVAAVNQLLIETGINRLTAPDRVEYKPDVDWVSYSRYEHPPLNELVKRNLDPDVALAHGIKWNVPKKAWVIPIVSPLGELMGWQEKGYNYFNNEPTGIKKSATLFGIERFQSRTAVLVESPLDVVRFASSFGGMQALASFGAHVSKEQMTLLATVADRVIIALDHDKAGTESAKTLFKALPRFRDGIYWLDYSKTDAKDIGDMTDAEVDYAVVNASVLPWWMA
;
A
#
# COMPACT_ATOMS: atom_id res chain seq x y z
N MET A 1 -36.11 -32.33 7.43
CA MET A 1 -35.59 -30.94 7.50
C MET A 1 -34.30 -30.98 8.32
N THR A 2 -33.20 -31.14 7.65
CA THR A 2 -31.88 -31.24 8.31
C THR A 2 -31.28 -29.83 8.37
N ALA A 3 -31.12 -29.31 9.58
CA ALA A 3 -30.50 -28.02 9.82
C ALA A 3 -29.02 -28.10 9.40
N VAL A 4 -28.66 -27.33 8.39
CA VAL A 4 -27.26 -27.07 8.04
C VAL A 4 -26.71 -26.10 9.08
N THR A 5 -25.95 -26.63 10.01
CA THR A 5 -25.18 -25.85 10.95
C THR A 5 -24.04 -25.19 10.15
N MET A 6 -24.17 -23.91 9.84
CA MET A 6 -23.02 -23.11 9.34
C MET A 6 -22.04 -22.96 10.48
N THR A 7 -21.00 -23.76 10.47
CA THR A 7 -19.80 -23.53 11.26
C THR A 7 -19.13 -22.27 10.68
N THR A 8 -19.08 -21.20 11.47
CA THR A 8 -18.23 -20.03 11.21
C THR A 8 -16.78 -20.49 11.30
N GLY A 9 -16.26 -21.02 10.21
CA GLY A 9 -14.85 -21.43 10.13
C GLY A 9 -13.96 -20.21 10.08
N THR A 10 -13.06 -20.10 11.02
CA THR A 10 -11.82 -19.31 10.87
C THR A 10 -11.10 -19.86 9.64
N THR A 11 -11.06 -19.11 8.56
CA THR A 11 -10.41 -19.60 7.35
C THR A 11 -8.91 -19.38 7.47
N ASP A 12 -8.21 -20.47 7.44
CA ASP A 12 -6.75 -20.51 7.38
C ASP A 12 -6.28 -19.88 6.06
N LEU A 13 -5.49 -18.82 6.15
CA LEU A 13 -4.90 -18.14 4.98
C LEU A 13 -4.15 -19.14 4.07
N ALA A 14 -3.56 -20.20 4.64
CA ALA A 14 -2.91 -21.26 3.90
C ALA A 14 -3.90 -22.01 2.99
N GLY A 15 -5.11 -22.29 3.47
CA GLY A 15 -6.17 -22.90 2.66
C GLY A 15 -6.57 -22.04 1.47
N VAL A 16 -6.74 -20.74 1.69
CA VAL A 16 -7.03 -19.76 0.62
C VAL A 16 -5.95 -19.73 -0.44
N LEU A 17 -4.68 -19.71 -0.02
CA LEU A 17 -3.56 -19.73 -0.94
C LEU A 17 -3.50 -21.02 -1.77
N MET A 18 -3.84 -22.18 -1.17
CA MET A 18 -3.95 -23.44 -1.90
C MET A 18 -5.06 -23.42 -2.94
N GLU A 19 -6.21 -22.83 -2.64
CA GLU A 19 -7.31 -22.66 -3.60
C GLU A 19 -6.92 -21.76 -4.78
N LEU A 20 -6.03 -20.78 -4.54
CA LEU A 20 -5.42 -19.95 -5.59
C LEU A 20 -4.31 -20.67 -6.37
N GLY A 21 -4.05 -21.95 -6.09
CA GLY A 21 -3.02 -22.74 -6.76
C GLY A 21 -1.60 -22.54 -6.22
N VAL A 22 -1.44 -21.93 -5.05
CA VAL A 22 -0.12 -21.81 -4.41
C VAL A 22 0.27 -23.15 -3.80
N ASP A 23 1.46 -23.66 -4.14
CA ASP A 23 2.01 -24.89 -3.57
C ASP A 23 2.56 -24.62 -2.15
N VAL A 24 1.62 -24.63 -1.17
CA VAL A 24 1.94 -24.46 0.24
C VAL A 24 2.47 -25.78 0.81
N ARG A 25 3.68 -25.78 1.36
CA ARG A 25 4.34 -26.95 1.94
C ARG A 25 4.31 -26.99 3.46
N ARG A 26 4.23 -25.85 4.11
CA ARG A 26 4.20 -25.74 5.58
C ARG A 26 3.41 -24.51 5.99
N SER A 27 2.61 -24.66 7.05
CA SER A 27 2.00 -23.54 7.77
C SER A 27 2.10 -23.83 9.28
N ASN A 28 2.49 -22.82 10.07
CA ASN A 28 2.59 -22.90 11.53
C ASN A 28 1.71 -21.86 12.23
N GLY A 29 0.75 -21.26 11.51
CA GLY A 29 -0.14 -20.21 12.00
C GLY A 29 0.45 -18.79 11.98
N ARG A 30 1.77 -18.65 11.94
CA ARG A 30 2.45 -17.34 11.79
C ARG A 30 3.13 -17.20 10.44
N GLU A 31 3.66 -18.28 9.92
CA GLU A 31 4.36 -18.31 8.65
C GLU A 31 3.82 -19.44 7.78
N ILE A 32 3.61 -19.11 6.51
CA ILE A 32 3.21 -20.03 5.46
C ILE A 32 4.39 -20.11 4.49
N SER A 33 4.82 -21.31 4.10
CA SER A 33 5.94 -21.46 3.18
C SER A 33 5.69 -22.54 2.13
N GLY A 34 6.32 -22.39 0.97
CA GLY A 34 6.13 -23.30 -0.15
C GLY A 34 6.91 -22.89 -1.38
N CYS A 35 6.48 -23.37 -2.54
CA CYS A 35 7.05 -22.97 -3.82
C CYS A 35 6.50 -21.60 -4.25
N CYS A 36 7.35 -20.78 -4.85
CA CYS A 36 6.96 -19.43 -5.24
C CYS A 36 5.99 -19.43 -6.43
N PRO A 37 4.76 -18.94 -6.27
CA PRO A 37 3.75 -19.02 -7.34
C PRO A 37 4.04 -18.10 -8.54
N VAL A 38 4.92 -17.12 -8.37
CA VAL A 38 5.29 -16.16 -9.42
C VAL A 38 6.71 -16.41 -9.97
N HIS A 39 7.35 -17.50 -9.53
CA HIS A 39 8.75 -17.79 -9.88
C HIS A 39 8.94 -18.02 -11.38
N GLU A 40 8.09 -18.83 -11.99
CA GLU A 40 8.16 -19.16 -13.41
C GLU A 40 7.96 -17.93 -14.30
N LYS A 41 6.99 -17.06 -13.94
CA LYS A 41 6.76 -15.79 -14.65
C LYS A 41 7.98 -14.87 -14.64
N ARG A 42 8.83 -14.97 -13.60
CA ARG A 42 10.01 -14.11 -13.41
C ARG A 42 11.31 -14.71 -13.92
N THR A 43 11.45 -16.04 -13.88
CA THR A 43 12.71 -16.73 -14.18
C THR A 43 12.62 -17.63 -15.41
N GLY A 44 11.41 -17.89 -15.93
CA GLY A 44 11.15 -18.86 -17.00
C GLY A 44 11.22 -20.33 -16.55
N ARG A 45 11.30 -20.60 -15.25
CA ARG A 45 11.37 -21.95 -14.68
C ARG A 45 10.48 -22.04 -13.44
N ALA A 46 9.82 -23.19 -13.25
CA ALA A 46 9.06 -23.45 -12.04
C ALA A 46 9.98 -23.51 -10.79
N ASP A 47 9.44 -23.12 -9.63
CA ASP A 47 10.14 -23.24 -8.36
C ASP A 47 10.12 -24.69 -7.89
N GLY A 48 11.22 -25.37 -7.95
CA GLY A 48 11.35 -26.78 -7.56
C GLY A 48 11.60 -27.00 -6.07
N SER A 49 11.82 -25.94 -5.30
CA SER A 49 12.16 -26.02 -3.87
C SER A 49 11.38 -24.97 -3.08
N PRO A 50 10.95 -25.24 -1.84
CA PRO A 50 10.25 -24.25 -1.02
C PRO A 50 11.14 -23.04 -0.74
N SER A 51 11.04 -22.03 -1.58
CA SER A 51 11.83 -20.79 -1.49
C SER A 51 11.00 -19.57 -1.16
N TRP A 52 9.69 -19.73 -0.99
CA TRP A 52 8.72 -18.67 -0.72
C TRP A 52 8.19 -18.77 0.70
N SER A 53 8.01 -17.64 1.35
CA SER A 53 7.31 -17.55 2.63
C SER A 53 6.44 -16.31 2.70
N MET A 54 5.36 -16.42 3.49
CA MET A 54 4.43 -15.35 3.81
C MET A 54 4.19 -15.31 5.32
N ASN A 55 4.23 -14.14 5.89
CA ASN A 55 3.76 -13.91 7.25
C ASN A 55 2.22 -13.88 7.25
N ALA A 56 1.59 -14.80 7.98
CA ALA A 56 0.15 -14.97 8.00
C ALA A 56 -0.59 -13.79 8.69
N GLU A 57 0.07 -13.05 9.57
CA GLU A 57 -0.52 -11.90 10.27
C GLU A 57 -0.54 -10.63 9.41
N THR A 58 0.52 -10.43 8.61
CA THR A 58 0.70 -9.20 7.83
C THR A 58 0.42 -9.37 6.34
N GLY A 59 0.34 -10.62 5.85
CA GLY A 59 0.24 -10.92 4.42
C GLY A 59 1.46 -10.53 3.59
N LEU A 60 2.58 -10.19 4.25
CA LEU A 60 3.83 -9.88 3.56
C LEU A 60 4.56 -11.15 3.18
N TRP A 61 5.04 -11.22 1.96
CA TRP A 61 5.71 -12.41 1.44
C TRP A 61 7.00 -12.11 0.69
N ILE A 62 7.87 -13.09 0.62
CA ILE A 62 9.13 -13.03 -0.11
C ILE A 62 9.47 -14.41 -0.70
N CYS A 63 10.05 -14.42 -1.88
CA CYS A 63 10.75 -15.58 -2.44
C CYS A 63 12.26 -15.34 -2.34
N HIS A 64 12.95 -16.16 -1.58
CA HIS A 64 14.41 -16.06 -1.38
C HIS A 64 15.21 -16.47 -2.62
N SER A 65 14.61 -17.20 -3.56
CA SER A 65 15.27 -17.66 -4.79
C SER A 65 15.21 -16.61 -5.91
N CYS A 66 14.00 -16.12 -6.28
CA CYS A 66 13.87 -15.14 -7.37
C CYS A 66 13.82 -13.68 -6.90
N GLY A 67 13.81 -13.44 -5.57
CA GLY A 67 13.74 -12.11 -4.98
C GLY A 67 12.39 -11.41 -5.11
N ALA A 68 11.35 -12.12 -5.59
CA ALA A 68 10.00 -11.60 -5.63
C ALA A 68 9.47 -11.39 -4.20
N LYS A 69 8.77 -10.29 -3.97
CA LYS A 69 8.18 -9.95 -2.68
C LYS A 69 7.01 -9.01 -2.84
N GLY A 70 6.13 -8.93 -1.84
CA GLY A 70 4.97 -8.07 -1.88
C GLY A 70 4.00 -8.30 -0.72
N THR A 71 2.76 -7.89 -0.94
CA THR A 71 1.63 -8.06 -0.03
C THR A 71 0.71 -9.18 -0.53
N LEU A 72 -0.17 -9.70 0.33
CA LEU A 72 -1.20 -10.65 -0.09
C LEU A 72 -2.04 -10.09 -1.24
N ALA A 73 -2.46 -8.82 -1.14
CA ALA A 73 -3.26 -8.19 -2.17
C ALA A 73 -2.54 -8.17 -3.54
N SER A 74 -1.25 -7.82 -3.57
CA SER A 74 -0.46 -7.85 -4.80
C SER A 74 -0.27 -9.27 -5.33
N LEU A 75 -0.12 -10.28 -4.46
CA LEU A 75 -0.03 -11.69 -4.86
C LEU A 75 -1.33 -12.17 -5.49
N VAL A 76 -2.47 -11.91 -4.85
CA VAL A 76 -3.80 -12.28 -5.39
C VAL A 76 -4.03 -11.63 -6.75
N SER A 77 -3.69 -10.34 -6.89
CA SER A 77 -3.76 -9.63 -8.17
C SER A 77 -2.90 -10.30 -9.26
N GLU A 78 -1.67 -10.67 -8.95
CA GLU A 78 -0.78 -11.37 -9.90
C GLU A 78 -1.30 -12.76 -10.30
N LEU A 79 -1.92 -13.49 -9.38
CA LEU A 79 -2.43 -14.84 -9.61
C LEU A 79 -3.76 -14.84 -10.37
N THR A 80 -4.64 -13.91 -10.05
CA THR A 80 -5.97 -13.81 -10.70
C THR A 80 -5.94 -13.01 -12.01
N GLY A 81 -4.87 -12.26 -12.26
CA GLY A 81 -4.77 -11.34 -13.41
C GLY A 81 -5.63 -10.08 -13.26
N ASN A 82 -6.24 -9.84 -12.10
CA ASN A 82 -7.02 -8.64 -11.83
C ASN A 82 -6.07 -7.49 -11.42
N PRO A 83 -5.98 -6.38 -12.19
CA PRO A 83 -5.08 -5.28 -11.88
C PRO A 83 -5.49 -4.50 -10.61
N ASP A 84 -6.75 -4.56 -10.19
CA ASP A 84 -7.22 -4.01 -8.91
C ASP A 84 -7.03 -5.04 -7.81
N SER A 85 -5.93 -4.88 -7.05
CA SER A 85 -5.56 -5.81 -5.98
C SER A 85 -6.59 -5.87 -4.85
N VAL A 86 -7.30 -4.78 -4.57
CA VAL A 86 -8.36 -4.74 -3.56
C VAL A 86 -9.59 -5.48 -4.05
N ALA A 87 -10.01 -5.24 -5.30
CA ALA A 87 -11.12 -5.96 -5.91
C ALA A 87 -10.81 -7.46 -6.00
N ALA A 88 -9.58 -7.85 -6.33
CA ALA A 88 -9.15 -9.25 -6.39
C ALA A 88 -9.28 -9.95 -5.03
N VAL A 89 -8.84 -9.31 -3.94
CA VAL A 89 -9.00 -9.85 -2.58
C VAL A 89 -10.48 -9.94 -2.19
N ASN A 90 -11.27 -8.90 -2.44
CA ASN A 90 -12.68 -8.89 -2.12
C ASN A 90 -13.44 -9.99 -2.88
N GLN A 91 -13.14 -10.18 -4.15
CA GLN A 91 -13.72 -11.26 -4.95
C GLN A 91 -13.36 -12.62 -4.39
N LEU A 92 -12.10 -12.84 -4.03
CA LEU A 92 -11.63 -14.08 -3.41
C LEU A 92 -12.37 -14.38 -2.09
N LEU A 93 -12.55 -13.38 -1.24
CA LEU A 93 -13.28 -13.53 0.02
C LEU A 93 -14.74 -13.91 -0.20
N ILE A 94 -15.38 -13.35 -1.22
CA ILE A 94 -16.76 -13.69 -1.60
C ILE A 94 -16.83 -15.14 -2.12
N GLU A 95 -15.93 -15.52 -3.03
CA GLU A 95 -15.93 -16.85 -3.67
C GLU A 95 -15.62 -17.97 -2.67
N THR A 96 -14.74 -17.72 -1.72
CA THR A 96 -14.38 -18.69 -0.67
C THR A 96 -15.35 -18.70 0.51
N GLY A 97 -16.34 -17.79 0.54
CA GLY A 97 -17.28 -17.66 1.67
C GLY A 97 -16.62 -17.16 2.96
N ILE A 98 -15.43 -16.60 2.85
CA ILE A 98 -14.65 -16.08 3.96
C ILE A 98 -15.11 -14.67 4.25
N ASN A 99 -15.77 -14.49 5.39
CA ASN A 99 -16.17 -13.14 5.81
C ASN A 99 -15.00 -12.28 6.28
N ARG A 100 -13.83 -12.86 6.49
CA ARG A 100 -12.64 -12.17 7.00
C ARG A 100 -11.40 -13.05 6.90
N LEU A 101 -10.28 -12.49 6.43
CA LEU A 101 -8.95 -13.04 6.67
C LEU A 101 -8.56 -12.65 8.11
N THR A 102 -8.63 -13.58 9.04
CA THR A 102 -8.23 -13.30 10.42
C THR A 102 -6.77 -13.68 10.63
N ALA A 103 -5.93 -12.68 10.96
CA ALA A 103 -4.84 -12.95 11.87
C ALA A 103 -5.43 -13.27 13.24
N PRO A 104 -4.89 -14.26 14.00
CA PRO A 104 -5.37 -14.55 15.32
C PRO A 104 -5.20 -13.33 16.22
N ASP A 105 -6.29 -12.89 16.82
CA ASP A 105 -6.39 -11.90 17.89
C ASP A 105 -5.60 -10.59 17.71
N ARG A 106 -6.23 -9.60 17.17
CA ARG A 106 -6.22 -8.20 17.61
C ARG A 106 -6.65 -7.23 16.51
N VAL A 107 -7.91 -6.98 16.40
CA VAL A 107 -8.47 -5.61 16.28
C VAL A 107 -9.97 -5.75 16.51
N GLU A 108 -10.51 -5.10 17.54
CA GLU A 108 -11.95 -4.88 17.62
C GLU A 108 -12.40 -4.13 16.37
N TYR A 109 -12.96 -4.87 15.43
CA TYR A 109 -13.54 -4.30 14.23
C TYR A 109 -14.88 -3.65 14.62
N LYS A 110 -14.97 -2.36 14.44
CA LYS A 110 -16.26 -1.67 14.52
C LYS A 110 -17.08 -2.04 13.27
N PRO A 111 -18.28 -2.62 13.43
CA PRO A 111 -19.07 -3.14 12.31
C PRO A 111 -19.53 -2.11 11.27
N ASP A 112 -19.24 -0.83 11.50
CA ASP A 112 -19.69 0.28 10.65
C ASP A 112 -18.65 0.71 9.60
N VAL A 113 -17.48 0.07 9.56
CA VAL A 113 -16.41 0.38 8.60
C VAL A 113 -16.30 -0.75 7.59
N ASP A 114 -16.95 -0.59 6.46
CA ASP A 114 -16.90 -1.51 5.34
C ASP A 114 -16.90 -0.75 3.99
N TRP A 115 -16.60 -1.48 2.92
CA TRP A 115 -16.61 -0.91 1.57
C TRP A 115 -17.98 -0.42 1.12
N VAL A 116 -19.09 -0.94 1.67
CA VAL A 116 -20.45 -0.47 1.37
C VAL A 116 -20.66 0.93 1.95
N SER A 117 -20.27 1.14 3.20
CA SER A 117 -20.31 2.46 3.85
C SER A 117 -19.40 3.45 3.14
N TYR A 118 -18.19 3.02 2.75
CA TYR A 118 -17.25 3.84 1.99
C TYR A 118 -17.78 4.20 0.59
N SER A 119 -18.45 3.28 -0.09
CA SER A 119 -18.98 3.49 -1.45
C SER A 119 -20.06 4.56 -1.55
N ARG A 120 -20.64 4.99 -0.41
CA ARG A 120 -21.67 6.05 -0.36
C ARG A 120 -21.10 7.45 -0.64
N TYR A 121 -19.79 7.63 -0.51
CA TYR A 121 -19.14 8.87 -0.90
C TYR A 121 -19.09 9.00 -2.42
N GLU A 122 -19.20 10.21 -2.92
CA GLU A 122 -19.20 10.52 -4.34
C GLU A 122 -17.78 10.49 -4.92
N HIS A 123 -17.68 10.58 -6.25
CA HIS A 123 -16.42 10.85 -6.92
C HIS A 123 -16.02 12.32 -6.70
N PRO A 124 -14.72 12.62 -6.61
CA PRO A 124 -14.26 13.98 -6.51
C PRO A 124 -14.71 14.81 -7.72
N PRO A 125 -15.13 16.07 -7.51
CA PRO A 125 -15.47 16.97 -8.61
C PRO A 125 -14.25 17.22 -9.50
N LEU A 126 -14.46 17.25 -10.82
CA LEU A 126 -13.37 17.42 -11.79
C LEU A 126 -12.53 18.68 -11.55
N ASN A 127 -13.16 19.78 -11.12
CA ASN A 127 -12.46 21.01 -10.80
C ASN A 127 -11.52 20.86 -9.59
N GLU A 128 -11.84 19.99 -8.63
CA GLU A 128 -10.95 19.72 -7.49
C GLU A 128 -9.78 18.81 -7.90
N LEU A 129 -10.01 17.85 -8.78
CA LEU A 129 -8.95 17.02 -9.36
C LEU A 129 -7.97 17.88 -10.18
N VAL A 130 -8.48 18.72 -11.08
CA VAL A 130 -7.67 19.63 -11.92
C VAL A 130 -6.82 20.59 -11.09
N LYS A 131 -7.36 21.16 -10.01
CA LYS A 131 -6.59 22.05 -9.10
C LYS A 131 -5.35 21.38 -8.49
N ARG A 132 -5.35 20.05 -8.40
CA ARG A 132 -4.25 19.27 -7.84
C ARG A 132 -3.49 18.46 -8.88
N ASN A 133 -3.75 18.69 -10.16
CA ASN A 133 -3.16 17.94 -11.27
C ASN A 133 -3.33 16.41 -11.10
N LEU A 134 -4.51 15.98 -10.63
CA LEU A 134 -4.83 14.57 -10.45
C LEU A 134 -5.60 14.05 -11.67
N ASP A 135 -5.16 12.94 -12.22
CA ASP A 135 -5.89 12.22 -13.25
C ASP A 135 -7.13 11.55 -12.63
N PRO A 136 -8.34 11.73 -13.22
CA PRO A 136 -9.58 11.16 -12.70
C PRO A 136 -9.56 9.63 -12.58
N ASP A 137 -8.99 8.93 -13.57
CA ASP A 137 -8.95 7.47 -13.59
C ASP A 137 -7.96 6.94 -12.55
N VAL A 138 -6.83 7.64 -12.37
CA VAL A 138 -5.85 7.33 -11.33
C VAL A 138 -6.46 7.56 -9.93
N ALA A 139 -7.16 8.68 -9.73
CA ALA A 139 -7.84 8.96 -8.46
C ALA A 139 -8.90 7.89 -8.15
N LEU A 140 -9.68 7.49 -9.16
CA LEU A 140 -10.66 6.41 -9.04
C LEU A 140 -9.99 5.08 -8.69
N ALA A 141 -8.93 4.72 -9.40
CA ALA A 141 -8.17 3.49 -9.15
C ALA A 141 -7.58 3.44 -7.73
N HIS A 142 -7.20 4.59 -7.14
CA HIS A 142 -6.75 4.68 -5.76
C HIS A 142 -7.90 4.79 -4.74
N GLY A 143 -9.14 4.66 -5.19
CA GLY A 143 -10.32 4.68 -4.33
C GLY A 143 -10.63 6.05 -3.73
N ILE A 144 -10.09 7.14 -4.29
CA ILE A 144 -10.34 8.48 -3.77
C ILE A 144 -11.82 8.86 -3.95
N LYS A 145 -12.43 9.36 -2.90
CA LYS A 145 -13.83 9.78 -2.85
C LYS A 145 -13.96 11.22 -2.36
N TRP A 146 -15.19 11.72 -2.32
CA TRP A 146 -15.53 13.08 -1.95
C TRP A 146 -16.72 13.15 -1.01
N ASN A 147 -16.56 13.84 0.08
CA ASN A 147 -17.64 14.19 1.00
C ASN A 147 -18.23 15.55 0.57
N VAL A 148 -19.36 15.53 -0.12
CA VAL A 148 -20.01 16.75 -0.68
C VAL A 148 -20.36 17.76 0.41
N PRO A 149 -21.07 17.40 1.50
CA PRO A 149 -21.42 18.33 2.57
C PRO A 149 -20.21 19.00 3.22
N LYS A 150 -19.10 18.29 3.36
CA LYS A 150 -17.87 18.78 4.01
C LYS A 150 -16.87 19.39 3.04
N LYS A 151 -17.09 19.25 1.73
CA LYS A 151 -16.15 19.61 0.68
C LYS A 151 -14.74 19.04 0.98
N ALA A 152 -14.71 17.76 1.27
CA ALA A 152 -13.50 17.07 1.74
C ALA A 152 -13.18 15.84 0.89
N TRP A 153 -11.90 15.62 0.64
CA TRP A 153 -11.36 14.37 0.11
C TRP A 153 -11.63 13.25 1.09
N VAL A 154 -12.05 12.10 0.61
CA VAL A 154 -12.21 10.89 1.40
C VAL A 154 -11.23 9.86 0.87
N ILE A 155 -10.33 9.44 1.73
CA ILE A 155 -9.14 8.67 1.37
C ILE A 155 -9.18 7.35 2.14
N PRO A 156 -9.20 6.19 1.47
CA PRO A 156 -9.29 4.93 2.16
C PRO A 156 -7.99 4.62 2.90
N ILE A 157 -8.10 3.99 4.05
CA ILE A 157 -6.98 3.44 4.81
C ILE A 157 -7.12 1.92 4.72
N VAL A 158 -6.21 1.30 3.97
CA VAL A 158 -6.26 -0.12 3.62
C VAL A 158 -5.08 -0.84 4.26
N SER A 159 -5.32 -2.03 4.79
CA SER A 159 -4.25 -2.87 5.34
C SER A 159 -3.39 -3.48 4.22
N PRO A 160 -2.18 -3.99 4.52
CA PRO A 160 -1.40 -4.75 3.54
C PRO A 160 -2.12 -6.02 3.02
N LEU A 161 -3.13 -6.48 3.72
CA LEU A 161 -4.00 -7.59 3.31
C LEU A 161 -5.10 -7.17 2.31
N GLY A 162 -5.26 -5.86 2.04
CA GLY A 162 -6.32 -5.33 1.18
C GLY A 162 -7.64 -5.05 1.91
N GLU A 163 -7.68 -5.16 3.24
CA GLU A 163 -8.89 -4.89 4.03
C GLU A 163 -9.04 -3.40 4.30
N LEU A 164 -10.26 -2.88 4.19
CA LEU A 164 -10.56 -1.51 4.59
C LEU A 164 -10.51 -1.38 6.11
N MET A 165 -9.55 -0.61 6.60
CA MET A 165 -9.41 -0.29 8.03
C MET A 165 -10.27 0.92 8.42
N GLY A 166 -10.56 1.80 7.46
CA GLY A 166 -11.31 3.02 7.63
C GLY A 166 -10.94 4.03 6.55
N TRP A 167 -11.19 5.31 6.82
CA TRP A 167 -10.82 6.39 5.89
C TRP A 167 -10.45 7.68 6.60
N GLN A 168 -9.77 8.53 5.89
CA GLN A 168 -9.42 9.88 6.28
C GLN A 168 -10.24 10.86 5.44
N GLU A 169 -10.88 11.84 6.08
CA GLU A 169 -11.50 12.98 5.41
C GLU A 169 -10.62 14.22 5.59
N LYS A 170 -10.27 14.88 4.49
CA LYS A 170 -9.40 16.06 4.48
C LYS A 170 -10.01 17.16 3.61
N GLY A 171 -10.47 18.24 4.23
CA GLY A 171 -10.95 19.47 3.60
C GLY A 171 -10.08 20.67 3.95
N TYR A 172 -10.49 21.86 3.52
CA TYR A 172 -9.73 23.10 3.80
C TYR A 172 -9.55 23.37 5.30
N ASN A 173 -10.65 23.33 6.06
CA ASN A 173 -10.65 23.48 7.52
C ASN A 173 -11.31 22.28 8.20
N TYR A 174 -11.23 21.11 7.58
CA TYR A 174 -11.88 19.92 8.06
C TYR A 174 -10.95 18.74 7.98
N PHE A 175 -10.84 18.01 9.08
CA PHE A 175 -10.06 16.78 9.16
C PHE A 175 -10.78 15.80 10.08
N ASN A 176 -10.98 14.58 9.61
CA ASN A 176 -11.54 13.49 10.40
C ASN A 176 -10.90 12.17 10.01
N ASN A 177 -10.89 11.21 10.92
CA ASN A 177 -10.59 9.81 10.64
C ASN A 177 -11.75 8.94 11.11
N GLU A 178 -12.22 8.06 10.27
CA GLU A 178 -13.28 7.11 10.57
C GLU A 178 -12.74 5.67 10.48
N PRO A 179 -12.76 4.89 11.55
CA PRO A 179 -13.18 5.28 12.91
C PRO A 179 -12.16 6.19 13.61
N THR A 180 -12.63 6.94 14.60
CA THR A 180 -11.74 7.71 15.47
C THR A 180 -10.71 6.76 16.13
N GLY A 181 -9.42 7.15 16.10
CA GLY A 181 -8.33 6.35 16.67
C GLY A 181 -7.80 5.25 15.76
N ILE A 182 -8.19 5.22 14.48
CA ILE A 182 -7.62 4.30 13.49
C ILE A 182 -6.07 4.38 13.45
N LYS A 183 -5.42 3.23 13.48
CA LYS A 183 -3.95 3.13 13.44
C LYS A 183 -3.41 3.24 12.01
N LYS A 184 -3.40 4.44 11.46
CA LYS A 184 -2.76 4.71 10.15
C LYS A 184 -1.28 4.34 10.12
N SER A 185 -0.64 4.40 11.28
CA SER A 185 0.76 4.01 11.48
C SER A 185 1.06 2.52 11.21
N ALA A 186 0.02 1.68 11.08
CA ALA A 186 0.17 0.25 10.80
C ALA A 186 0.13 -0.09 9.30
N THR A 187 -0.04 0.91 8.43
CA THR A 187 -0.10 0.73 6.98
C THR A 187 0.51 1.93 6.25
N LEU A 188 0.67 1.80 4.94
CA LEU A 188 1.03 2.89 4.03
C LEU A 188 -0.06 3.00 2.97
N PHE A 189 -0.44 4.20 2.58
CA PHE A 189 -1.38 4.37 1.46
C PHE A 189 -0.76 3.83 0.17
N GLY A 190 -1.49 2.99 -0.53
CA GLY A 190 -1.05 2.34 -1.76
C GLY A 190 -0.27 1.03 -1.56
N ILE A 191 -0.04 0.59 -0.31
CA ILE A 191 0.75 -0.62 -0.03
C ILE A 191 0.09 -1.89 -0.59
N GLU A 192 -1.24 -1.97 -0.59
CA GLU A 192 -2.01 -3.12 -1.06
C GLU A 192 -1.86 -3.37 -2.57
N ARG A 193 -1.50 -2.34 -3.32
CA ARG A 193 -1.31 -2.38 -4.78
C ARG A 193 0.15 -2.21 -5.21
N PHE A 194 1.09 -2.16 -4.25
CA PHE A 194 2.49 -1.93 -4.55
C PHE A 194 3.14 -3.14 -5.23
N GLN A 195 3.66 -2.94 -6.44
CA GLN A 195 4.29 -3.97 -7.28
C GLN A 195 5.67 -3.56 -7.80
N SER A 196 6.09 -2.33 -7.52
CA SER A 196 7.39 -1.80 -7.92
C SER A 196 8.52 -2.34 -7.02
N ARG A 197 9.76 -2.23 -7.48
CA ARG A 197 10.95 -2.47 -6.65
C ARG A 197 11.47 -1.20 -6.00
N THR A 198 11.06 -0.04 -6.51
CA THR A 198 11.40 1.27 -5.97
C THR A 198 10.16 1.93 -5.43
N ALA A 199 10.15 2.29 -4.15
CA ALA A 199 9.11 3.07 -3.52
C ALA A 199 9.52 4.54 -3.43
N VAL A 200 8.61 5.44 -3.83
CA VAL A 200 8.72 6.87 -3.53
C VAL A 200 7.90 7.15 -2.28
N LEU A 201 8.56 7.49 -1.17
CA LEU A 201 7.90 7.72 0.11
C LEU A 201 7.51 9.19 0.26
N VAL A 202 6.21 9.45 0.32
CA VAL A 202 5.59 10.78 0.47
C VAL A 202 4.80 10.89 1.77
N GLU A 203 4.40 12.10 2.14
CA GLU A 203 3.60 12.35 3.34
C GLU A 203 2.10 12.12 3.11
N SER A 204 1.58 12.63 2.00
CA SER A 204 0.14 12.69 1.74
C SER A 204 -0.30 11.63 0.73
N PRO A 205 -1.44 10.95 0.98
CA PRO A 205 -2.05 10.07 -0.02
C PRO A 205 -2.36 10.72 -1.37
N LEU A 206 -2.69 12.02 -1.39
CA LEU A 206 -2.95 12.73 -2.65
C LEU A 206 -1.69 12.90 -3.48
N ASP A 207 -0.50 12.96 -2.83
CA ASP A 207 0.77 13.01 -3.55
C ASP A 207 1.11 11.65 -4.21
N VAL A 208 0.64 10.54 -3.63
CA VAL A 208 0.69 9.22 -4.29
C VAL A 208 -0.13 9.25 -5.57
N VAL A 209 -1.35 9.78 -5.51
CA VAL A 209 -2.22 9.90 -6.69
C VAL A 209 -1.61 10.86 -7.72
N ARG A 210 -1.06 11.99 -7.26
CA ARG A 210 -0.36 12.96 -8.12
C ARG A 210 0.83 12.31 -8.82
N PHE A 211 1.67 11.60 -8.08
CA PHE A 211 2.81 10.86 -8.62
C PHE A 211 2.37 9.85 -9.69
N ALA A 212 1.36 9.04 -9.38
CA ALA A 212 0.84 8.06 -10.31
C ALA A 212 0.16 8.67 -11.55
N SER A 213 -0.32 9.92 -11.45
CA SER A 213 -0.89 10.68 -12.58
C SER A 213 0.16 11.20 -13.54
N SER A 214 1.42 11.32 -13.10
CA SER A 214 2.50 11.93 -13.91
C SER A 214 3.64 10.97 -14.24
N PHE A 215 3.88 9.95 -13.44
CA PHE A 215 5.08 9.10 -13.57
C PHE A 215 4.73 7.62 -13.65
N GLY A 216 5.23 6.93 -14.69
CA GLY A 216 5.14 5.48 -14.84
C GLY A 216 6.43 4.76 -14.38
N GLY A 217 6.31 3.47 -14.05
CA GLY A 217 7.45 2.59 -13.77
C GLY A 217 7.91 2.52 -12.31
N MET A 218 7.52 3.47 -11.46
CA MET A 218 7.68 3.42 -10.01
C MET A 218 6.34 3.68 -9.34
N GLN A 219 6.25 3.38 -8.04
CA GLN A 219 5.04 3.63 -7.27
C GLN A 219 5.38 4.40 -6.01
N ALA A 220 4.53 5.37 -5.67
CA ALA A 220 4.63 6.10 -4.42
C ALA A 220 3.82 5.40 -3.32
N LEU A 221 4.23 5.61 -2.07
CA LEU A 221 3.54 5.17 -0.86
C LEU A 221 3.50 6.34 0.12
N ALA A 222 2.37 6.55 0.82
CA ALA A 222 2.27 7.63 1.79
C ALA A 222 2.14 7.14 3.23
N SER A 223 2.79 7.88 4.14
CA SER A 223 2.75 7.66 5.59
C SER A 223 1.51 8.20 6.28
N PHE A 224 0.62 8.91 5.57
CA PHE A 224 -0.52 9.66 6.12
C PHE A 224 -0.13 10.84 7.02
N GLY A 225 1.05 11.41 6.86
CA GLY A 225 1.58 12.57 7.57
C GLY A 225 3.10 12.55 7.69
N ALA A 226 3.68 13.58 8.27
CA ALA A 226 5.14 13.79 8.34
C ALA A 226 5.90 12.72 9.13
N HIS A 227 5.23 12.00 10.04
CA HIS A 227 5.88 10.97 10.85
C HIS A 227 5.70 9.59 10.26
N VAL A 228 6.80 8.89 10.03
CA VAL A 228 6.83 7.49 9.57
C VAL A 228 7.07 6.58 10.76
N SER A 229 6.13 5.68 11.04
CA SER A 229 6.23 4.74 12.17
C SER A 229 7.24 3.62 11.91
N LYS A 230 7.61 2.89 12.98
CA LYS A 230 8.45 1.70 12.86
C LYS A 230 7.78 0.60 12.03
N GLU A 231 6.49 0.44 12.18
CA GLU A 231 5.67 -0.49 11.42
C GLU A 231 5.68 -0.14 9.93
N GLN A 232 5.49 1.13 9.60
CA GLN A 232 5.57 1.63 8.21
C GLN A 232 6.98 1.45 7.61
N MET A 233 8.03 1.69 8.39
CA MET A 233 9.41 1.44 7.94
C MET A 233 9.65 -0.05 7.66
N THR A 234 9.11 -0.93 8.49
CA THR A 234 9.19 -2.39 8.29
C THR A 234 8.45 -2.81 7.02
N LEU A 235 7.23 -2.31 6.84
CA LEU A 235 6.44 -2.56 5.62
C LEU A 235 7.22 -2.13 4.38
N LEU A 236 7.73 -0.91 4.38
CA LEU A 236 8.48 -0.33 3.26
C LEU A 236 9.70 -1.20 2.91
N ALA A 237 10.51 -1.59 3.91
CA ALA A 237 11.69 -2.44 3.69
C ALA A 237 11.33 -3.87 3.23
N THR A 238 10.14 -4.35 3.60
CA THR A 238 9.68 -5.68 3.17
C THR A 238 9.26 -5.68 1.71
N VAL A 239 8.62 -4.62 1.21
CA VAL A 239 8.07 -4.61 -0.15
C VAL A 239 9.01 -3.98 -1.19
N ALA A 240 9.88 -3.04 -0.81
CA ALA A 240 10.77 -2.31 -1.72
C ALA A 240 12.24 -2.71 -1.57
N ASP A 241 12.99 -2.72 -2.68
CA ASP A 241 14.45 -2.87 -2.70
C ASP A 241 15.16 -1.52 -2.60
N ARG A 242 14.53 -0.45 -3.09
CA ARG A 242 14.99 0.93 -3.08
C ARG A 242 13.91 1.84 -2.53
N VAL A 243 14.29 2.86 -1.81
CA VAL A 243 13.38 3.95 -1.41
C VAL A 243 13.94 5.30 -1.87
N ILE A 244 13.06 6.15 -2.41
CA ILE A 244 13.30 7.56 -2.64
C ILE A 244 12.47 8.33 -1.61
N ILE A 245 13.13 9.03 -0.71
CA ILE A 245 12.45 9.87 0.29
C ILE A 245 12.03 11.16 -0.40
N ALA A 246 10.74 11.42 -0.43
CA ALA A 246 10.11 12.57 -1.07
C ALA A 246 9.12 13.26 -0.10
N LEU A 247 9.55 13.47 1.14
CA LEU A 247 8.79 14.22 2.14
C LEU A 247 8.80 15.71 1.77
N ASP A 248 7.90 16.47 2.39
CA ASP A 248 7.74 17.91 2.12
C ASP A 248 9.07 18.66 2.17
N HIS A 249 9.33 19.50 1.18
CA HIS A 249 10.56 20.30 1.07
C HIS A 249 10.47 21.60 1.89
N ASP A 250 10.12 21.44 3.16
CA ASP A 250 10.15 22.50 4.16
C ASP A 250 11.03 22.10 5.34
N LYS A 251 11.14 22.99 6.34
CA LYS A 251 11.98 22.73 7.52
C LYS A 251 11.51 21.48 8.29
N ALA A 252 10.20 21.26 8.41
CA ALA A 252 9.65 20.14 9.16
C ALA A 252 9.90 18.82 8.41
N GLY A 253 9.64 18.78 7.09
CA GLY A 253 9.90 17.62 6.25
C GLY A 253 11.38 17.28 6.18
N THR A 254 12.27 18.29 6.10
CA THR A 254 13.74 18.08 6.13
C THR A 254 14.19 17.43 7.45
N GLU A 255 13.72 17.89 8.61
CA GLU A 255 14.06 17.28 9.89
C GLU A 255 13.44 15.86 10.05
N SER A 256 12.22 15.68 9.55
CA SER A 256 11.59 14.35 9.49
C SER A 256 12.39 13.39 8.62
N ALA A 257 12.86 13.83 7.47
CA ALA A 257 13.69 13.03 6.58
C ALA A 257 15.04 12.63 7.20
N LYS A 258 15.71 13.53 7.91
CA LYS A 258 16.96 13.21 8.64
C LYS A 258 16.72 12.16 9.73
N THR A 259 15.62 12.30 10.47
CA THR A 259 15.23 11.34 11.52
C THR A 259 14.88 9.99 10.90
N LEU A 260 14.11 10.00 9.83
CA LEU A 260 13.73 8.81 9.09
C LEU A 260 14.95 8.08 8.53
N PHE A 261 15.86 8.79 7.90
CA PHE A 261 17.08 8.20 7.33
C PHE A 261 17.90 7.40 8.36
N LYS A 262 18.03 7.92 9.58
CA LYS A 262 18.74 7.23 10.68
C LYS A 262 18.00 6.00 11.19
N ALA A 263 16.67 5.97 11.03
CA ALA A 263 15.80 4.91 11.55
C ALA A 263 15.45 3.86 10.51
N LEU A 264 15.56 4.18 9.20
CA LEU A 264 15.24 3.26 8.13
C LEU A 264 16.17 2.04 8.14
N PRO A 265 15.63 0.83 7.94
CA PRO A 265 16.43 -0.35 7.73
C PRO A 265 17.23 -0.23 6.42
N ARG A 266 18.23 -1.11 6.25
CA ARG A 266 18.99 -1.15 4.99
C ARG A 266 18.10 -1.66 3.86
N PHE A 267 18.11 -0.92 2.75
CA PHE A 267 17.51 -1.35 1.49
C PHE A 267 18.59 -1.94 0.58
N ARG A 268 18.25 -2.97 -0.17
CA ARG A 268 19.19 -3.67 -1.05
C ARG A 268 19.82 -2.73 -2.08
N ASP A 269 19.00 -1.88 -2.70
CA ASP A 269 19.39 -0.97 -3.76
C ASP A 269 19.49 0.50 -3.27
N GLY A 270 19.51 0.71 -1.95
CA GLY A 270 19.84 1.97 -1.30
C GLY A 270 18.66 2.88 -0.98
N ILE A 271 18.99 3.98 -0.30
CA ILE A 271 18.09 5.05 0.10
C ILE A 271 18.51 6.30 -0.66
N TYR A 272 17.53 6.93 -1.33
CA TYR A 272 17.71 8.11 -2.16
C TYR A 272 16.86 9.26 -1.64
N TRP A 273 17.25 10.46 -2.03
CA TRP A 273 16.51 11.69 -1.80
C TRP A 273 16.00 12.23 -3.14
N LEU A 274 14.73 12.67 -3.16
CA LEU A 274 14.15 13.32 -4.34
C LEU A 274 14.89 14.64 -4.63
N ASP A 275 15.19 14.92 -5.90
CA ASP A 275 15.91 16.14 -6.28
C ASP A 275 14.95 17.32 -6.44
N TYR A 276 14.92 18.20 -5.44
CA TYR A 276 14.14 19.44 -5.46
C TYR A 276 14.87 20.65 -6.09
N SER A 277 16.05 20.46 -6.68
CA SER A 277 16.90 21.56 -7.14
C SER A 277 16.35 22.37 -8.32
N LYS A 278 15.35 21.87 -9.01
CA LYS A 278 14.72 22.49 -10.19
C LYS A 278 13.26 22.86 -9.99
N THR A 279 12.80 22.91 -8.76
CA THR A 279 11.43 23.28 -8.42
C THR A 279 11.38 24.12 -7.15
N ASP A 280 10.42 25.02 -7.09
CA ASP A 280 10.05 25.74 -5.87
C ASP A 280 8.87 25.05 -5.16
N ALA A 281 8.40 23.91 -5.68
CA ALA A 281 7.32 23.16 -5.11
C ALA A 281 7.68 22.63 -3.71
N LYS A 282 6.71 22.65 -2.82
CA LYS A 282 6.86 22.14 -1.46
C LYS A 282 6.85 20.59 -1.42
N ASP A 283 6.02 20.00 -2.24
CA ASP A 283 5.81 18.56 -2.32
C ASP A 283 5.50 18.12 -3.76
N ILE A 284 5.37 16.83 -3.99
CA ILE A 284 5.02 16.27 -5.31
C ILE A 284 3.65 16.77 -5.77
N GLY A 285 2.73 17.06 -4.85
CA GLY A 285 1.40 17.58 -5.14
C GLY A 285 1.42 18.92 -5.88
N ASP A 286 2.42 19.74 -5.64
CA ASP A 286 2.59 21.07 -6.23
C ASP A 286 3.48 21.08 -7.50
N MET A 287 4.18 19.96 -7.81
CA MET A 287 5.06 19.85 -8.99
C MET A 287 4.28 19.71 -10.29
N THR A 288 4.84 20.25 -11.37
CA THR A 288 4.47 19.91 -12.75
C THR A 288 4.98 18.51 -13.12
N ASP A 289 4.45 17.90 -14.20
CA ASP A 289 4.89 16.58 -14.66
C ASP A 289 6.40 16.57 -14.99
N ALA A 290 6.91 17.63 -15.64
CA ALA A 290 8.32 17.75 -15.96
C ALA A 290 9.21 17.86 -14.72
N GLU A 291 8.74 18.52 -13.66
CA GLU A 291 9.46 18.60 -12.38
C GLU A 291 9.45 17.25 -11.66
N VAL A 292 8.34 16.51 -11.66
CA VAL A 292 8.28 15.15 -11.10
C VAL A 292 9.27 14.24 -11.83
N ASP A 293 9.24 14.23 -13.16
CA ASP A 293 10.17 13.43 -13.98
C ASP A 293 11.64 13.77 -13.65
N TYR A 294 11.96 15.06 -13.65
CA TYR A 294 13.32 15.52 -13.32
C TYR A 294 13.73 15.08 -11.92
N ALA A 295 12.89 15.33 -10.92
CA ALA A 295 13.20 15.09 -9.52
C ALA A 295 13.42 13.58 -9.22
N VAL A 296 12.65 12.70 -9.86
CA VAL A 296 12.78 11.26 -9.72
C VAL A 296 14.01 10.71 -10.43
N VAL A 297 14.24 11.12 -11.68
CA VAL A 297 15.38 10.66 -12.49
C VAL A 297 16.71 11.10 -11.87
N ASN A 298 16.75 12.29 -11.27
CA ASN A 298 17.93 12.83 -10.61
C ASN A 298 18.01 12.56 -9.11
N ALA A 299 17.10 11.72 -8.58
CA ALA A 299 17.17 11.32 -7.19
C ALA A 299 18.54 10.72 -6.87
N SER A 300 19.17 11.23 -5.82
CA SER A 300 20.55 10.89 -5.46
C SER A 300 20.63 10.21 -4.11
N VAL A 301 21.70 9.47 -3.90
CA VAL A 301 22.05 8.96 -2.57
C VAL A 301 22.10 10.14 -1.60
N LEU A 302 21.53 9.97 -0.42
CA LEU A 302 21.44 11.02 0.58
C LEU A 302 22.75 11.79 0.73
N PRO A 303 22.71 13.12 0.70
CA PRO A 303 23.88 13.92 0.89
C PRO A 303 24.54 13.62 2.24
N TRP A 304 25.87 13.63 2.30
CA TRP A 304 26.65 13.36 3.52
C TRP A 304 26.26 14.25 4.72
N TRP A 305 25.69 15.43 4.48
CA TRP A 305 25.21 16.35 5.51
C TRP A 305 23.85 15.96 6.11
N MET A 306 23.17 14.96 5.54
CA MET A 306 21.97 14.35 6.09
C MET A 306 22.29 13.05 6.87
N ALA A 307 23.51 12.52 6.74
CA ALA A 307 23.94 11.27 7.37
C ALA A 307 24.21 11.42 8.88
#